data_1ebd70f5931585ffbbfe5991085cebd8
#
_entry.id   1ebd70f5931585ffbbfe5991085cebd8
#
_cell.length_a   1.000
_cell.length_b   1.000
_cell.length_c   1.000
_cell.angle_alpha   90.00
_cell.angle_beta   90.00
_cell.angle_gamma   90.00
#
_symmetry.space_group_name_H-M   'P 1'
#
loop_
_entity.id
_entity.type
_entity.pdbx_description
1 polymer ?
#
loop_
_entity_poly.entity_id
_entity_poly.type
_entity_poly.pdbx_seq_one_letter_code
_entity_poly.pdbx_strand_id
1 'polypeptide(L)'
;MNPARPFGRRMRRGLGAATALTALITAVGAGAAASSSAAPSSPPADVVTVQADGDGLRDHAAALVAEMSTAEQASSIVMGHIGGTDPAALRAYMQSGLGGFILMGGNIPESESELRALTAALTIDPALPPLIAVDQEGGIVSRLPWDTYPASPTLKSRPVAETAAAFAARGALVARAGITVDFGTVADVPADPGSFIFGRALGTDPQSAADRTAAATKGQEHVVASTLKHFPGHGAAPGDSHHAIPSTGMTKAAWREADGLPFAAGIEAGASLLMYGHLAYTAVDARPASLSAEWHRIARDELGFDGVSVTDDLGMLLSSGDPAYADPVANGVAAVAAGNDLVLMIAGSDARTAGEMAAGIAAAVDAGTLPADRLADAATRVLALRLQLSDTTSSWSVCGDCAPAG
;
A
#
# COMPACT_ATOMS: atom_id res chain seq x y z
N MET A 1 33.42 44.58 21.17
CA MET A 1 34.68 45.07 20.58
C MET A 1 34.85 44.35 19.25
N ASN A 2 34.66 45.12 18.19
CA ASN A 2 35.02 44.85 16.79
C ASN A 2 36.53 45.20 16.62
N PRO A 3 37.31 44.80 15.58
CA PRO A 3 37.00 44.96 14.16
C PRO A 3 37.47 43.79 13.25
N ALA A 4 36.90 43.55 12.11
CA ALA A 4 36.87 44.17 10.78
C ALA A 4 38.12 43.93 9.87
N ARG A 5 37.85 43.21 8.74
CA ARG A 5 38.19 43.46 7.32
C ARG A 5 39.62 43.19 6.78
N PRO A 6 39.84 43.20 5.46
CA PRO A 6 39.14 42.61 4.29
C PRO A 6 40.08 42.17 3.12
N PHE A 7 39.49 41.87 1.89
CA PHE A 7 40.02 42.02 0.51
C PHE A 7 40.88 40.93 -0.17
N GLY A 8 40.44 40.63 -1.40
CA GLY A 8 41.28 40.08 -2.45
C GLY A 8 40.57 39.52 -3.70
N ARG A 9 40.09 40.44 -4.53
CA ARG A 9 39.64 40.20 -5.93
C ARG A 9 40.81 39.82 -6.84
N ARG A 10 40.66 38.92 -7.80
CA ARG A 10 41.15 39.12 -9.18
C ARG A 10 40.43 38.21 -10.20
N MET A 11 39.85 38.90 -11.16
CA MET A 11 39.45 38.41 -12.50
C MET A 11 40.66 38.06 -13.34
N ARG A 12 40.53 37.09 -14.23
CA ARG A 12 41.12 37.16 -15.58
C ARG A 12 40.22 36.44 -16.61
N ARG A 13 39.90 37.23 -17.63
CA ARG A 13 39.27 36.85 -18.90
C ARG A 13 40.30 36.16 -19.81
N GLY A 14 39.83 35.29 -20.69
CA GLY A 14 40.58 34.84 -21.85
C GLY A 14 39.61 34.36 -22.92
N LEU A 15 39.43 35.18 -23.95
CA LEU A 15 38.77 34.94 -25.23
C LEU A 15 39.67 34.05 -26.10
N GLY A 16 39.10 33.22 -26.95
CA GLY A 16 39.76 32.59 -28.09
C GLY A 16 38.74 31.90 -28.99
N ALA A 17 38.56 32.53 -30.18
CA ALA A 17 37.59 32.18 -31.21
C ALA A 17 38.23 31.40 -32.37
N ALA A 18 37.33 30.79 -33.17
CA ALA A 18 37.44 30.41 -34.59
C ALA A 18 38.22 29.10 -34.91
N THR A 19 37.83 28.23 -35.84
CA THR A 19 37.26 28.41 -37.18
C THR A 19 36.74 27.08 -37.72
N ALA A 20 35.73 27.17 -38.56
CA ALA A 20 35.15 26.11 -39.38
C ALA A 20 36.08 25.50 -40.42
N LEU A 21 35.85 24.29 -40.84
CA LEU A 21 36.11 23.83 -42.22
C LEU A 21 35.15 22.73 -42.66
N THR A 22 34.43 23.03 -43.71
CA THR A 22 33.51 22.23 -44.49
C THR A 22 34.28 21.28 -45.40
N ALA A 23 33.87 20.03 -45.54
CA ALA A 23 34.23 19.22 -46.70
C ALA A 23 33.02 18.34 -47.11
N LEU A 24 32.51 18.65 -48.27
CA LEU A 24 31.49 17.98 -49.04
C LEU A 24 32.17 16.92 -49.94
N ILE A 25 31.76 15.65 -49.84
CA ILE A 25 32.09 14.66 -50.88
C ILE A 25 30.80 13.93 -51.25
N THR A 26 30.35 14.19 -52.47
CA THR A 26 29.33 13.45 -53.20
C THR A 26 29.96 12.20 -53.82
N ALA A 27 29.31 11.05 -53.60
CA ALA A 27 29.51 9.87 -54.43
C ALA A 27 28.14 9.30 -54.80
N VAL A 28 27.87 9.36 -56.11
CA VAL A 28 26.74 8.71 -56.79
C VAL A 28 27.13 7.25 -57.02
N GLY A 29 26.26 6.34 -56.58
CA GLY A 29 26.38 4.92 -56.86
C GLY A 29 24.99 4.34 -57.11
N ALA A 30 24.65 4.08 -58.36
CA ALA A 30 23.43 3.37 -58.76
C ALA A 30 23.58 1.87 -58.47
N GLY A 31 22.53 1.25 -57.95
CA GLY A 31 22.54 -0.20 -57.73
C GLY A 31 21.18 -0.75 -57.33
N ALA A 32 20.47 -1.30 -58.30
CA ALA A 32 19.49 -2.39 -58.32
C ALA A 32 18.42 -2.43 -57.21
N ALA A 33 17.18 -2.18 -57.62
CA ALA A 33 15.97 -2.53 -56.89
C ALA A 33 15.81 -4.06 -56.79
N ALA A 34 15.90 -4.61 -55.62
CA ALA A 34 15.40 -5.94 -55.28
C ALA A 34 14.03 -5.78 -54.63
N SER A 35 13.00 -6.22 -55.30
CA SER A 35 11.64 -6.31 -54.80
C SER A 35 11.57 -7.39 -53.72
N SER A 36 11.60 -7.00 -52.48
CA SER A 36 11.31 -7.89 -51.34
C SER A 36 9.80 -7.89 -51.11
N SER A 37 9.16 -8.99 -51.44
CA SER A 37 7.78 -9.33 -51.08
C SER A 37 7.67 -9.36 -49.56
N ALA A 38 7.03 -8.36 -48.94
CA ALA A 38 6.68 -8.38 -47.56
C ALA A 38 5.57 -9.41 -47.33
N ALA A 39 5.85 -10.45 -46.55
CA ALA A 39 4.84 -11.33 -46.00
C ALA A 39 3.94 -10.51 -45.05
N PRO A 40 2.63 -10.83 -44.98
CA PRO A 40 1.73 -10.14 -44.07
C PRO A 40 2.21 -10.38 -42.63
N SER A 41 2.48 -9.29 -41.90
CA SER A 41 2.73 -9.32 -40.45
C SER A 41 1.48 -9.84 -39.77
N SER A 42 1.62 -10.95 -39.04
CA SER A 42 0.60 -11.42 -38.12
C SER A 42 0.27 -10.29 -37.13
N PRO A 43 -1.02 -10.10 -36.75
CA PRO A 43 -1.36 -9.16 -35.71
C PRO A 43 -0.62 -9.55 -34.41
N PRO A 44 -0.26 -8.58 -33.56
CA PRO A 44 0.32 -8.90 -32.27
C PRO A 44 -0.64 -9.83 -31.53
N ALA A 45 -0.08 -10.87 -30.91
CA ALA A 45 -0.84 -11.76 -30.06
C ALA A 45 -1.61 -10.91 -29.03
N ASP A 46 -2.88 -11.21 -28.90
CA ASP A 46 -3.79 -10.57 -27.96
C ASP A 46 -3.07 -10.47 -26.61
N VAL A 47 -3.02 -9.25 -26.09
CA VAL A 47 -2.78 -8.99 -24.67
C VAL A 47 -3.97 -9.65 -23.96
N VAL A 48 -3.77 -10.90 -23.54
CA VAL A 48 -4.73 -11.60 -22.68
C VAL A 48 -4.81 -10.77 -21.40
N THR A 49 -5.92 -10.12 -21.23
CA THR A 49 -6.19 -9.23 -20.13
C THR A 49 -6.16 -10.02 -18.82
N VAL A 50 -5.29 -9.62 -17.93
CA VAL A 50 -5.20 -10.06 -16.51
C VAL A 50 -6.55 -9.95 -15.77
N GLN A 51 -7.52 -9.26 -16.32
CA GLN A 51 -8.90 -9.17 -15.82
C GLN A 51 -9.68 -10.50 -15.84
N ALA A 52 -9.45 -11.38 -16.81
CA ALA A 52 -10.20 -12.65 -16.90
C ALA A 52 -9.85 -13.62 -15.75
N ASP A 53 -8.61 -13.55 -15.23
CA ASP A 53 -8.18 -14.40 -14.11
C ASP A 53 -8.70 -13.84 -12.77
N GLY A 54 -8.87 -12.53 -12.64
CA GLY A 54 -9.38 -11.87 -11.45
C GLY A 54 -10.87 -12.16 -11.17
N ASP A 55 -11.69 -12.18 -12.22
CA ASP A 55 -13.13 -12.49 -12.10
C ASP A 55 -13.34 -13.95 -11.66
N GLY A 56 -12.57 -14.89 -12.20
CA GLY A 56 -12.63 -16.30 -11.79
C GLY A 56 -12.21 -16.55 -10.34
N LEU A 57 -11.20 -15.83 -9.86
CA LEU A 57 -10.78 -15.92 -8.45
C LEU A 57 -11.83 -15.32 -7.52
N ARG A 58 -12.47 -14.23 -7.92
CA ARG A 58 -13.54 -13.58 -7.14
C ARG A 58 -14.79 -14.45 -7.06
N ASP A 59 -15.19 -15.07 -8.16
CA ASP A 59 -16.29 -16.04 -8.19
C ASP A 59 -16.00 -17.25 -7.30
N HIS A 60 -14.77 -17.77 -7.33
CA HIS A 60 -14.34 -18.85 -6.46
C HIS A 60 -14.37 -18.43 -4.98
N ALA A 61 -13.86 -17.23 -4.66
CA ALA A 61 -13.92 -16.69 -3.31
C ALA A 61 -15.37 -16.51 -2.83
N ALA A 62 -16.26 -15.99 -3.68
CA ALA A 62 -17.67 -15.85 -3.34
C ALA A 62 -18.35 -17.19 -3.05
N ALA A 63 -18.01 -18.24 -3.81
CA ALA A 63 -18.51 -19.59 -3.55
C ALA A 63 -18.03 -20.13 -2.19
N LEU A 64 -16.76 -19.90 -1.83
CA LEU A 64 -16.23 -20.28 -0.52
C LEU A 64 -16.91 -19.51 0.62
N VAL A 65 -17.08 -18.19 0.45
CA VAL A 65 -17.75 -17.33 1.43
C VAL A 65 -19.20 -17.75 1.67
N ALA A 66 -19.89 -18.20 0.63
CA ALA A 66 -21.28 -18.68 0.76
C ALA A 66 -21.42 -19.94 1.65
N GLU A 67 -20.36 -20.73 1.80
CA GLU A 67 -20.31 -21.90 2.69
C GLU A 67 -19.88 -21.53 4.14
N MET A 68 -19.36 -20.29 4.36
CA MET A 68 -18.91 -19.84 5.66
C MET A 68 -20.08 -19.36 6.52
N SER A 69 -20.03 -19.65 7.82
CA SER A 69 -20.90 -19.00 8.80
C SER A 69 -20.59 -17.51 8.92
N THR A 70 -21.54 -16.72 9.44
CA THR A 70 -21.35 -15.29 9.75
C THR A 70 -20.10 -15.04 10.61
N ALA A 71 -19.84 -15.94 11.60
CA ALA A 71 -18.68 -15.83 12.47
C ALA A 71 -17.36 -16.07 11.71
N GLU A 72 -17.32 -17.04 10.78
CA GLU A 72 -16.14 -17.29 9.94
C GLU A 72 -15.89 -16.15 8.95
N GLN A 73 -16.95 -15.62 8.32
CA GLN A 73 -16.84 -14.43 7.47
C GLN A 73 -16.30 -13.24 8.26
N ALA A 74 -16.81 -12.99 9.47
CA ALA A 74 -16.36 -11.91 10.32
C ALA A 74 -14.89 -12.07 10.75
N SER A 75 -14.47 -13.29 11.11
CA SER A 75 -13.05 -13.57 11.43
C SER A 75 -12.15 -13.35 10.22
N SER A 76 -12.58 -13.75 9.02
CA SER A 76 -11.79 -13.64 7.78
C SER A 76 -11.49 -12.23 7.33
N ILE A 77 -12.16 -11.22 7.88
CA ILE A 77 -11.95 -9.79 7.57
C ILE A 77 -11.25 -9.03 8.70
N VAL A 78 -10.72 -9.71 9.70
CA VAL A 78 -9.95 -9.09 10.78
C VAL A 78 -8.47 -9.38 10.60
N MET A 79 -7.64 -8.34 10.58
CA MET A 79 -6.18 -8.43 10.69
C MET A 79 -5.78 -8.09 12.13
N GLY A 80 -5.27 -9.09 12.82
CA GLY A 80 -4.90 -8.96 14.23
C GLY A 80 -3.41 -8.77 14.45
N HIS A 81 -3.06 -8.53 15.72
CA HIS A 81 -1.68 -8.40 16.20
C HIS A 81 -1.55 -8.92 17.62
N ILE A 82 -0.49 -9.68 17.88
CA ILE A 82 0.07 -9.92 19.22
C ILE A 82 1.59 -9.79 19.16
N GLY A 83 2.20 -9.29 20.24
CA GLY A 83 3.65 -9.14 20.31
C GLY A 83 4.38 -10.47 20.54
N GLY A 84 5.67 -10.48 20.23
CA GLY A 84 6.59 -11.60 20.47
C GLY A 84 6.95 -12.39 19.21
N THR A 85 7.92 -13.30 19.38
CA THR A 85 8.51 -14.09 18.30
C THR A 85 8.38 -15.61 18.53
N ASP A 86 7.44 -16.02 19.41
CA ASP A 86 7.16 -17.45 19.62
C ASP A 86 6.23 -18.00 18.50
N PRO A 87 6.72 -18.85 17.60
CA PRO A 87 5.93 -19.38 16.51
C PRO A 87 4.69 -20.18 16.99
N ALA A 88 4.78 -20.84 18.16
CA ALA A 88 3.66 -21.62 18.67
C ALA A 88 2.53 -20.72 19.17
N ALA A 89 2.85 -19.61 19.85
CA ALA A 89 1.86 -18.64 20.29
C ALA A 89 1.20 -17.94 19.09
N LEU A 90 1.98 -17.55 18.08
CA LEU A 90 1.46 -16.92 16.86
C LEU A 90 0.57 -17.88 16.05
N ARG A 91 0.98 -19.15 15.93
CA ARG A 91 0.15 -20.18 15.30
C ARG A 91 -1.17 -20.38 16.05
N ALA A 92 -1.15 -20.46 17.37
CA ALA A 92 -2.35 -20.60 18.18
C ALA A 92 -3.30 -19.41 18.01
N TYR A 93 -2.74 -18.19 17.92
CA TYR A 93 -3.52 -16.98 17.65
C TYR A 93 -4.24 -17.03 16.29
N MET A 94 -3.55 -17.45 15.24
CA MET A 94 -4.13 -17.57 13.89
C MET A 94 -5.13 -18.72 13.73
N GLN A 95 -5.17 -19.69 14.63
CA GLN A 95 -6.19 -20.77 14.64
C GLN A 95 -7.60 -20.25 14.89
N SER A 96 -7.77 -19.00 15.32
CA SER A 96 -9.07 -18.31 15.41
C SER A 96 -9.69 -17.96 14.05
N GLY A 97 -9.01 -18.24 12.93
CA GLY A 97 -9.53 -18.03 11.57
C GLY A 97 -9.43 -16.60 11.08
N LEU A 98 -8.52 -15.79 11.64
CA LEU A 98 -8.30 -14.40 11.22
C LEU A 98 -7.85 -14.30 9.76
N GLY A 99 -8.33 -13.26 9.07
CA GLY A 99 -7.96 -12.98 7.68
C GLY A 99 -6.52 -12.54 7.48
N GLY A 100 -5.91 -11.94 8.52
CA GLY A 100 -4.53 -11.48 8.45
C GLY A 100 -3.85 -11.28 9.79
N PHE A 101 -2.55 -11.02 9.72
CA PHE A 101 -1.69 -10.65 10.85
C PHE A 101 -0.72 -9.55 10.42
N ILE A 102 -0.58 -8.50 11.24
CA ILE A 102 0.46 -7.50 11.01
C ILE A 102 1.67 -7.72 11.92
N LEU A 103 2.85 -7.71 11.33
CA LEU A 103 4.12 -7.78 12.03
C LEU A 103 4.55 -6.38 12.48
N MET A 104 4.73 -6.20 13.79
CA MET A 104 5.29 -4.99 14.38
C MET A 104 6.73 -5.25 14.87
N GLY A 105 7.44 -4.21 15.28
CA GLY A 105 8.85 -4.34 15.70
C GLY A 105 9.11 -5.45 16.71
N GLY A 106 8.17 -5.72 17.62
CA GLY A 106 8.26 -6.81 18.59
C GLY A 106 8.13 -8.23 18.00
N ASN A 107 7.76 -8.35 16.72
CA ASN A 107 7.66 -9.62 15.99
C ASN A 107 8.87 -9.87 15.07
N ILE A 108 9.81 -8.94 14.98
CA ILE A 108 10.96 -9.05 14.08
C ILE A 108 12.14 -9.63 14.85
N PRO A 109 12.56 -10.87 14.53
CA PRO A 109 13.72 -11.52 15.12
C PRO A 109 15.03 -10.96 14.54
N GLU A 110 16.16 -11.49 15.01
CA GLU A 110 17.47 -11.01 14.59
C GLU A 110 17.85 -11.42 13.16
N SER A 111 17.27 -12.52 12.65
CA SER A 111 17.61 -13.05 11.32
C SER A 111 16.39 -13.20 10.41
N GLU A 112 16.60 -13.07 9.10
CA GLU A 112 15.59 -13.32 8.07
C GLU A 112 15.07 -14.76 8.11
N SER A 113 15.93 -15.74 8.44
CA SER A 113 15.53 -17.15 8.54
C SER A 113 14.58 -17.43 9.70
N GLU A 114 14.79 -16.77 10.84
CA GLU A 114 13.85 -16.84 11.97
C GLU A 114 12.53 -16.17 11.65
N LEU A 115 12.56 -15.02 10.97
CA LEU A 115 11.34 -14.35 10.52
C LEU A 115 10.54 -15.22 9.55
N ARG A 116 11.21 -15.90 8.62
CA ARG A 116 10.55 -16.86 7.71
C ARG A 116 9.91 -18.03 8.45
N ALA A 117 10.55 -18.54 9.50
CA ALA A 117 9.95 -19.59 10.33
C ALA A 117 8.73 -19.07 11.08
N LEU A 118 8.75 -17.82 11.52
CA LEU A 118 7.65 -17.16 12.19
C LEU A 118 6.47 -16.91 11.24
N THR A 119 6.70 -16.37 10.04
CA THR A 119 5.64 -16.14 9.04
C THR A 119 5.05 -17.46 8.54
N ALA A 120 5.85 -18.53 8.41
CA ALA A 120 5.35 -19.85 8.10
C ALA A 120 4.43 -20.41 9.21
N ALA A 121 4.70 -20.09 10.47
CA ALA A 121 3.84 -20.52 11.60
C ALA A 121 2.49 -19.79 11.61
N LEU A 122 2.40 -18.56 11.08
CA LEU A 122 1.13 -17.83 10.91
C LEU A 122 0.22 -18.49 9.89
N THR A 123 0.76 -19.22 8.92
CA THR A 123 -0.01 -19.88 7.86
C THR A 123 -0.53 -21.24 8.38
N ILE A 124 -1.85 -21.29 8.66
CA ILE A 124 -2.51 -22.51 9.12
C ILE A 124 -2.83 -23.42 7.95
N ASP A 125 -3.41 -22.87 6.89
CA ASP A 125 -3.73 -23.54 5.64
C ASP A 125 -2.93 -22.91 4.49
N PRO A 126 -1.97 -23.65 3.89
CA PRO A 126 -1.20 -23.13 2.75
C PRO A 126 -2.03 -22.88 1.49
N ALA A 127 -3.18 -23.54 1.33
CA ALA A 127 -4.07 -23.30 0.19
C ALA A 127 -4.85 -21.97 0.32
N LEU A 128 -4.97 -21.47 1.55
CA LEU A 128 -5.61 -20.19 1.85
C LEU A 128 -4.79 -19.42 2.90
N PRO A 129 -3.59 -18.95 2.55
CA PRO A 129 -2.70 -18.27 3.50
C PRO A 129 -3.35 -16.97 4.00
N PRO A 130 -3.08 -16.56 5.26
CA PRO A 130 -3.52 -15.26 5.74
C PRO A 130 -2.77 -14.12 5.03
N LEU A 131 -3.33 -12.92 5.05
CA LEU A 131 -2.60 -11.72 4.70
C LEU A 131 -1.58 -11.41 5.81
N ILE A 132 -0.29 -11.58 5.55
CA ILE A 132 0.77 -11.24 6.50
C ILE A 132 1.32 -9.88 6.07
N ALA A 133 1.10 -8.87 6.90
CA ALA A 133 1.42 -7.48 6.58
C ALA A 133 2.61 -6.94 7.40
N VAL A 134 3.26 -5.92 6.86
CA VAL A 134 4.31 -5.15 7.54
C VAL A 134 4.29 -3.70 7.04
N ASP A 135 4.67 -2.74 7.90
CA ASP A 135 5.00 -1.37 7.49
C ASP A 135 6.45 -1.30 7.02
N GLN A 136 6.70 -1.48 5.75
CA GLN A 136 8.04 -1.39 5.18
C GLN A 136 8.13 -0.24 4.17
N GLU A 137 8.01 1.01 4.66
CA GLU A 137 8.12 2.23 3.83
C GLU A 137 9.58 2.51 3.41
N GLY A 138 10.50 2.01 4.22
CA GLY A 138 11.91 2.40 4.21
C GLY A 138 12.15 3.69 5.00
N GLY A 139 13.37 3.86 5.49
CA GLY A 139 13.73 5.03 6.31
C GLY A 139 13.18 4.96 7.74
N ILE A 140 12.43 5.99 8.16
CA ILE A 140 11.95 6.09 9.56
C ILE A 140 10.85 5.09 9.92
N VAL A 141 10.13 4.58 8.93
CA VAL A 141 9.15 3.50 9.10
C VAL A 141 9.64 2.29 8.32
N SER A 142 10.38 1.45 9.00
CA SER A 142 11.00 0.24 8.46
C SER A 142 11.09 -0.77 9.59
N ARG A 143 10.41 -1.91 9.44
CA ARG A 143 10.42 -2.96 10.47
C ARG A 143 11.56 -3.94 10.25
N LEU A 144 11.88 -4.21 8.97
CA LEU A 144 12.94 -5.13 8.60
C LEU A 144 14.30 -4.40 8.62
N PRO A 145 15.22 -4.75 9.53
CA PRO A 145 16.49 -4.02 9.69
C PRO A 145 17.45 -4.22 8.50
N TRP A 146 17.16 -5.19 7.64
CA TRP A 146 17.96 -5.50 6.44
C TRP A 146 17.59 -4.61 5.23
N ASP A 147 16.58 -3.73 5.33
CA ASP A 147 16.22 -2.78 4.27
C ASP A 147 17.26 -1.65 4.21
N THR A 148 18.15 -1.75 3.25
CA THR A 148 19.19 -0.73 2.97
C THR A 148 18.87 0.09 1.73
N TYR A 149 17.70 -0.08 1.13
CA TYR A 149 17.30 0.60 -0.09
C TYR A 149 16.94 2.07 0.15
N PRO A 150 17.05 2.93 -0.89
CA PRO A 150 16.72 4.34 -0.75
C PRO A 150 15.30 4.56 -0.21
N ALA A 151 15.17 5.43 0.79
CA ALA A 151 13.91 5.83 1.38
C ALA A 151 13.38 7.13 0.75
N SER A 152 12.13 7.48 1.09
CA SER A 152 11.43 8.66 0.56
C SER A 152 12.23 9.97 0.59
N PRO A 153 13.00 10.32 1.66
CA PRO A 153 13.80 11.55 1.64
C PRO A 153 14.85 11.58 0.52
N THR A 154 15.43 10.43 0.18
CA THR A 154 16.38 10.30 -0.93
C THR A 154 15.64 10.27 -2.27
N LEU A 155 14.58 9.48 -2.38
CA LEU A 155 13.84 9.25 -3.62
C LEU A 155 13.17 10.52 -4.16
N LYS A 156 12.74 11.44 -3.29
CA LYS A 156 12.17 12.74 -3.70
C LYS A 156 13.07 13.55 -4.64
N SER A 157 14.38 13.41 -4.49
CA SER A 157 15.38 14.16 -5.29
C SER A 157 16.00 13.33 -6.42
N ARG A 158 15.55 12.09 -6.60
CA ARG A 158 16.07 11.15 -7.61
C ARG A 158 15.11 10.98 -8.78
N PRO A 159 15.56 10.48 -9.93
CA PRO A 159 14.68 10.07 -11.03
C PRO A 159 13.59 9.09 -10.55
N VAL A 160 12.38 9.22 -11.09
CA VAL A 160 11.22 8.38 -10.71
C VAL A 160 11.51 6.89 -10.87
N ALA A 161 12.30 6.49 -11.85
CA ALA A 161 12.71 5.09 -12.07
C ALA A 161 13.46 4.49 -10.86
N GLU A 162 14.18 5.31 -10.08
CA GLU A 162 14.82 4.84 -8.85
C GLU A 162 13.82 4.50 -7.75
N THR A 163 12.64 5.14 -7.77
CA THR A 163 11.54 4.76 -6.86
C THR A 163 11.03 3.35 -7.20
N ALA A 164 10.78 3.05 -8.48
CA ALA A 164 10.38 1.72 -8.91
C ALA A 164 11.42 0.65 -8.50
N ALA A 165 12.70 0.93 -8.75
CA ALA A 165 13.79 0.00 -8.40
C ALA A 165 13.91 -0.24 -6.88
N ALA A 166 13.78 0.82 -6.07
CA ALA A 166 13.84 0.71 -4.61
C ALA A 166 12.67 -0.11 -4.06
N PHE A 167 11.46 0.12 -4.57
CA PHE A 167 10.27 -0.61 -4.12
C PHE A 167 10.24 -2.05 -4.65
N ALA A 168 10.77 -2.33 -5.84
CA ALA A 168 10.96 -3.70 -6.31
C ALA A 168 11.92 -4.49 -5.42
N ALA A 169 13.04 -3.90 -5.05
CA ALA A 169 14.02 -4.52 -4.16
C ALA A 169 13.47 -4.70 -2.72
N ARG A 170 12.76 -3.71 -2.21
CA ARG A 170 12.06 -3.77 -0.90
C ARG A 170 10.96 -4.83 -0.89
N GLY A 171 10.12 -4.86 -1.93
CA GLY A 171 9.10 -5.89 -2.09
C GLY A 171 9.71 -7.30 -2.12
N ALA A 172 10.83 -7.49 -2.81
CA ALA A 172 11.56 -8.76 -2.82
C ALA A 172 12.10 -9.14 -1.43
N LEU A 173 12.59 -8.18 -0.64
CA LEU A 173 12.99 -8.41 0.75
C LEU A 173 11.81 -8.86 1.60
N VAL A 174 10.68 -8.16 1.50
CA VAL A 174 9.42 -8.47 2.22
C VAL A 174 8.93 -9.87 1.86
N ALA A 175 8.87 -10.20 0.56
CA ALA A 175 8.43 -11.51 0.08
C ALA A 175 9.33 -12.65 0.54
N ARG A 176 10.67 -12.46 0.54
CA ARG A 176 11.62 -13.48 1.04
C ARG A 176 11.38 -13.82 2.51
N ALA A 177 10.93 -12.83 3.30
CA ALA A 177 10.57 -13.04 4.70
C ALA A 177 9.23 -13.78 4.87
N GLY A 178 8.53 -14.15 3.79
CA GLY A 178 7.23 -14.80 3.82
C GLY A 178 6.07 -13.85 4.15
N ILE A 179 6.28 -12.55 3.95
CA ILE A 179 5.29 -11.50 4.13
C ILE A 179 4.61 -11.25 2.77
N THR A 180 3.28 -11.12 2.76
CA THR A 180 2.47 -11.07 1.54
C THR A 180 1.91 -9.69 1.22
N VAL A 181 1.86 -8.79 2.22
CA VAL A 181 1.32 -7.43 2.08
C VAL A 181 2.33 -6.43 2.63
N ASP A 182 2.63 -5.38 1.86
CA ASP A 182 3.42 -4.25 2.36
C ASP A 182 2.55 -2.98 2.48
N PHE A 183 2.43 -2.47 3.70
CA PHE A 183 1.86 -1.16 3.98
C PHE A 183 2.94 -0.07 3.79
N GLY A 184 3.57 -0.05 2.60
CA GLY A 184 4.80 0.72 2.33
C GLY A 184 4.61 1.96 1.46
N THR A 185 3.57 2.04 0.62
CA THR A 185 3.46 3.13 -0.35
C THR A 185 2.70 4.33 0.21
N VAL A 186 3.44 5.32 0.71
CA VAL A 186 2.88 6.57 1.27
C VAL A 186 2.56 7.55 0.14
N ALA A 187 1.27 7.64 -0.19
CA ALA A 187 0.71 8.46 -1.27
C ALA A 187 0.30 9.88 -0.80
N ASP A 188 0.56 10.22 0.45
CA ASP A 188 0.26 11.54 1.02
C ASP A 188 1.08 12.66 0.37
N VAL A 189 0.50 13.87 0.31
CA VAL A 189 1.14 15.08 -0.27
C VAL A 189 1.31 16.16 0.80
N PRO A 190 2.33 16.09 1.68
CA PRO A 190 2.55 17.12 2.69
C PRO A 190 3.17 18.37 2.07
N ALA A 191 2.50 19.49 2.18
CA ALA A 191 3.06 20.80 1.76
C ALA A 191 4.02 21.39 2.80
N ASP A 192 3.85 21.03 4.09
CA ASP A 192 4.68 21.55 5.19
C ASP A 192 5.85 20.59 5.49
N PRO A 193 7.10 21.03 5.34
CA PRO A 193 8.28 20.25 5.74
C PRO A 193 8.32 19.88 7.22
N GLY A 194 7.60 20.59 8.07
CA GLY A 194 7.45 20.30 9.50
C GLY A 194 6.39 19.23 9.82
N SER A 195 5.62 18.78 8.83
CA SER A 195 4.62 17.72 9.01
C SER A 195 5.31 16.38 9.34
N PHE A 196 4.72 15.63 10.27
CA PHE A 196 5.21 14.29 10.64
C PHE A 196 5.24 13.30 9.46
N ILE A 197 4.37 13.51 8.44
CA ILE A 197 4.33 12.67 7.26
C ILE A 197 5.36 13.07 6.18
N PHE A 198 5.96 14.26 6.26
CA PHE A 198 6.86 14.79 5.23
C PHE A 198 8.06 13.88 4.95
N GLY A 199 8.65 13.30 5.99
CA GLY A 199 9.79 12.36 5.86
C GLY A 199 9.40 11.00 5.27
N ARG A 200 8.11 10.68 5.21
CA ARG A 200 7.56 9.40 4.74
C ARG A 200 7.01 9.48 3.31
N ALA A 201 6.40 10.61 2.93
CA ALA A 201 5.75 10.81 1.64
C ALA A 201 6.75 10.75 0.47
N LEU A 202 6.32 10.23 -0.67
CA LEU A 202 7.14 10.04 -1.89
C LEU A 202 7.30 11.32 -2.71
N GLY A 203 6.43 12.32 -2.54
CA GLY A 203 6.50 13.62 -3.19
C GLY A 203 6.09 14.76 -2.27
N THR A 204 6.35 16.00 -2.68
CA THR A 204 6.00 17.22 -1.95
C THR A 204 5.02 18.11 -2.70
N ASP A 205 4.70 17.73 -3.93
CA ASP A 205 3.66 18.29 -4.78
C ASP A 205 2.84 17.15 -5.40
N PRO A 206 1.59 17.43 -5.81
CA PRO A 206 0.66 16.40 -6.28
C PRO A 206 1.20 15.56 -7.44
N GLN A 207 1.85 16.18 -8.43
CA GLN A 207 2.33 15.47 -9.61
C GLN A 207 3.54 14.58 -9.29
N SER A 208 4.52 15.12 -8.55
CA SER A 208 5.71 14.32 -8.17
C SER A 208 5.35 13.17 -7.23
N ALA A 209 4.34 13.36 -6.38
CA ALA A 209 3.80 12.30 -5.53
C ALA A 209 3.10 11.24 -6.38
N ALA A 210 2.26 11.63 -7.35
CA ALA A 210 1.55 10.72 -8.24
C ALA A 210 2.53 9.85 -9.07
N ASP A 211 3.51 10.48 -9.70
CA ASP A 211 4.51 9.79 -10.51
C ASP A 211 5.28 8.73 -9.71
N ARG A 212 5.67 9.07 -8.46
CA ARG A 212 6.42 8.16 -7.59
C ARG A 212 5.55 7.10 -6.93
N THR A 213 4.30 7.43 -6.60
CA THR A 213 3.34 6.45 -6.09
C THR A 213 3.07 5.38 -7.14
N ALA A 214 2.80 5.77 -8.40
CA ALA A 214 2.64 4.82 -9.49
C ALA A 214 3.91 3.96 -9.72
N ALA A 215 5.10 4.58 -9.63
CA ALA A 215 6.36 3.88 -9.79
C ALA A 215 6.63 2.88 -8.65
N ALA A 216 6.34 3.26 -7.39
CA ALA A 216 6.44 2.40 -6.22
C ALA A 216 5.50 1.20 -6.33
N THR A 217 4.23 1.45 -6.66
CA THR A 217 3.23 0.41 -6.87
C THR A 217 3.67 -0.58 -7.94
N LYS A 218 4.03 -0.11 -9.14
CA LYS A 218 4.51 -0.98 -10.24
C LYS A 218 5.75 -1.77 -9.88
N GLY A 219 6.64 -1.20 -9.08
CA GLY A 219 7.85 -1.88 -8.65
C GLY A 219 7.55 -3.03 -7.68
N GLN A 220 6.56 -2.89 -6.84
CA GLN A 220 6.27 -3.80 -5.72
C GLN A 220 5.17 -4.83 -6.03
N GLU A 221 4.14 -4.43 -6.79
CA GLU A 221 2.90 -5.18 -6.98
C GLU A 221 3.09 -6.58 -7.57
N HIS A 222 4.16 -6.81 -8.34
CA HIS A 222 4.48 -8.13 -8.88
C HIS A 222 5.19 -9.07 -7.91
N VAL A 223 5.44 -8.64 -6.68
CA VAL A 223 6.23 -9.37 -5.68
C VAL A 223 5.48 -9.53 -4.37
N VAL A 224 4.82 -8.47 -3.90
CA VAL A 224 3.95 -8.44 -2.71
C VAL A 224 2.76 -7.53 -3.00
N ALA A 225 1.63 -7.77 -2.34
CA ALA A 225 0.48 -6.88 -2.45
C ALA A 225 0.83 -5.49 -1.89
N SER A 226 0.79 -4.48 -2.74
CA SER A 226 1.08 -3.10 -2.36
C SER A 226 -0.12 -2.41 -1.75
N THR A 227 0.13 -1.46 -0.86
CA THR A 227 -0.91 -0.69 -0.18
C THR A 227 -0.65 0.80 -0.30
N LEU A 228 -1.62 1.53 -0.85
CA LEU A 228 -1.59 3.00 -0.85
C LEU A 228 -2.10 3.52 0.49
N LYS A 229 -1.40 4.48 1.11
CA LYS A 229 -1.81 5.08 2.38
C LYS A 229 -1.42 6.55 2.49
N HIS A 230 -2.13 7.35 3.25
CA HIS A 230 -3.33 7.10 4.07
C HIS A 230 -4.52 7.81 3.42
N PHE A 231 -5.34 7.07 2.66
CA PHE A 231 -6.46 7.63 1.88
C PHE A 231 -7.45 8.37 2.80
N PRO A 232 -7.92 9.57 2.42
CA PRO A 232 -7.77 10.28 1.14
C PRO A 232 -6.57 11.23 1.05
N GLY A 233 -5.63 11.19 1.99
CA GLY A 233 -4.41 11.98 1.99
C GLY A 233 -4.18 12.70 3.30
N HIS A 234 -3.23 12.22 4.09
CA HIS A 234 -2.92 12.77 5.41
C HIS A 234 -2.19 14.13 5.31
N GLY A 235 -1.56 14.41 4.18
CA GLY A 235 -0.81 15.65 3.96
C GLY A 235 -1.65 16.92 4.02
N ALA A 236 -2.95 16.84 3.72
CA ALA A 236 -3.86 17.98 3.71
C ALA A 236 -4.33 18.45 5.11
N ALA A 237 -4.18 17.61 6.14
CA ALA A 237 -4.66 17.92 7.49
C ALA A 237 -3.48 18.13 8.45
N PRO A 238 -3.42 19.27 9.18
CA PRO A 238 -2.40 19.45 10.21
C PRO A 238 -2.68 18.53 11.40
N GLY A 239 -1.60 18.01 11.99
CA GLY A 239 -1.66 17.13 13.16
C GLY A 239 -1.29 15.69 12.86
N ASP A 240 -1.14 14.90 13.92
CA ASP A 240 -0.75 13.51 13.90
C ASP A 240 -1.93 12.62 14.31
N SER A 241 -2.36 11.74 13.43
CA SER A 241 -3.50 10.82 13.66
C SER A 241 -3.25 9.80 14.77
N HIS A 242 -2.01 9.62 15.23
CA HIS A 242 -1.71 8.80 16.40
C HIS A 242 -2.23 9.38 17.73
N HIS A 243 -2.58 10.66 17.75
CA HIS A 243 -2.94 11.38 19.00
C HIS A 243 -4.26 12.16 18.91
N ALA A 244 -4.80 12.35 17.70
CA ALA A 244 -6.02 13.12 17.47
C ALA A 244 -6.66 12.67 16.15
N ILE A 245 -7.83 13.22 15.82
CA ILE A 245 -8.42 13.10 14.48
C ILE A 245 -8.12 14.41 13.74
N PRO A 246 -7.06 14.44 12.89
CA PRO A 246 -6.75 15.62 12.11
C PRO A 246 -7.90 15.96 11.16
N SER A 247 -8.12 17.23 10.88
CA SER A 247 -9.19 17.64 9.99
C SER A 247 -8.75 18.74 9.02
N THR A 248 -9.37 18.73 7.84
CA THR A 248 -9.21 19.76 6.82
C THR A 248 -10.57 20.17 6.25
N GLY A 249 -10.69 21.42 5.84
CA GLY A 249 -11.84 21.92 5.10
C GLY A 249 -11.70 21.79 3.58
N MET A 250 -10.71 21.05 3.08
CA MET A 250 -10.51 20.86 1.65
C MET A 250 -11.75 20.26 0.98
N THR A 251 -12.20 20.88 -0.11
CA THR A 251 -13.34 20.39 -0.88
C THR A 251 -12.94 19.20 -1.75
N LYS A 252 -13.91 18.36 -2.14
CA LYS A 252 -13.66 17.24 -3.06
C LYS A 252 -13.05 17.69 -4.40
N ALA A 253 -13.42 18.86 -4.90
CA ALA A 253 -12.86 19.40 -6.14
C ALA A 253 -11.37 19.72 -5.99
N ALA A 254 -10.99 20.40 -4.90
CA ALA A 254 -9.59 20.71 -4.61
C ALA A 254 -8.77 19.43 -4.33
N TRP A 255 -9.36 18.47 -3.60
CA TRP A 255 -8.76 17.18 -3.34
C TRP A 255 -8.41 16.41 -4.62
N ARG A 256 -9.30 16.38 -5.61
CA ARG A 256 -9.05 15.71 -6.90
C ARG A 256 -7.84 16.28 -7.66
N GLU A 257 -7.59 17.56 -7.51
CA GLU A 257 -6.48 18.26 -8.18
C GLU A 257 -5.17 18.22 -7.37
N ALA A 258 -5.23 17.75 -6.13
CA ALA A 258 -4.11 17.71 -5.21
C ALA A 258 -3.90 16.30 -4.60
N ASP A 259 -4.38 16.08 -3.37
CA ASP A 259 -4.11 14.86 -2.59
C ASP A 259 -4.72 13.59 -3.24
N GLY A 260 -5.74 13.72 -4.09
CA GLY A 260 -6.34 12.60 -4.82
C GLY A 260 -5.47 12.06 -5.96
N LEU A 261 -4.57 12.87 -6.55
CA LEU A 261 -3.77 12.47 -7.71
C LEU A 261 -2.86 11.25 -7.45
N PRO A 262 -2.10 11.18 -6.35
CA PRO A 262 -1.27 10.02 -6.08
C PRO A 262 -2.06 8.73 -5.89
N PHE A 263 -3.23 8.81 -5.24
CA PHE A 263 -4.09 7.63 -5.07
C PHE A 263 -4.67 7.16 -6.41
N ALA A 264 -5.15 8.08 -7.25
CA ALA A 264 -5.60 7.73 -8.59
C ALA A 264 -4.49 7.05 -9.41
N ALA A 265 -3.28 7.61 -9.38
CA ALA A 265 -2.12 7.06 -10.10
C ALA A 265 -1.67 5.69 -9.56
N GLY A 266 -1.74 5.48 -8.24
CA GLY A 266 -1.43 4.19 -7.62
C GLY A 266 -2.50 3.13 -7.92
N ILE A 267 -3.77 3.51 -7.93
CA ILE A 267 -4.89 2.62 -8.33
C ILE A 267 -4.74 2.21 -9.79
N GLU A 268 -4.49 3.15 -10.70
CA GLU A 268 -4.22 2.87 -12.12
C GLU A 268 -2.97 1.98 -12.31
N ALA A 269 -1.99 2.09 -11.40
CA ALA A 269 -0.80 1.25 -11.39
C ALA A 269 -1.05 -0.17 -10.86
N GLY A 270 -2.26 -0.48 -10.36
CA GLY A 270 -2.70 -1.81 -9.95
C GLY A 270 -2.53 -2.11 -8.45
N ALA A 271 -2.52 -1.11 -7.57
CA ALA A 271 -2.41 -1.33 -6.13
C ALA A 271 -3.47 -2.30 -5.60
N SER A 272 -3.05 -3.33 -4.89
CA SER A 272 -3.93 -4.37 -4.32
C SER A 272 -4.73 -3.88 -3.13
N LEU A 273 -4.17 -2.99 -2.30
CA LEU A 273 -4.86 -2.47 -1.12
C LEU A 273 -4.88 -0.93 -1.08
N LEU A 274 -5.95 -0.41 -0.46
CA LEU A 274 -6.10 1.01 -0.15
C LEU A 274 -6.39 1.16 1.36
N MET A 275 -5.48 1.80 2.09
CA MET A 275 -5.62 2.02 3.52
C MET A 275 -6.25 3.39 3.81
N TYR A 276 -7.37 3.36 4.55
CA TYR A 276 -8.13 4.53 4.94
C TYR A 276 -7.64 5.09 6.27
N GLY A 277 -7.14 6.32 6.24
CA GLY A 277 -6.64 7.01 7.42
C GLY A 277 -7.74 7.54 8.34
N HIS A 278 -7.35 7.90 9.56
CA HIS A 278 -8.25 8.45 10.59
C HIS A 278 -8.28 9.98 10.60
N LEU A 279 -8.49 10.59 9.44
CA LEU A 279 -8.59 12.04 9.30
C LEU A 279 -9.92 12.42 8.64
N ALA A 280 -10.42 13.63 8.93
CA ALA A 280 -11.69 14.12 8.42
C ALA A 280 -11.50 15.23 7.38
N TYR A 281 -12.10 15.06 6.21
CA TYR A 281 -12.27 16.11 5.21
C TYR A 281 -13.68 16.68 5.36
N THR A 282 -13.83 17.67 6.24
CA THR A 282 -15.13 18.13 6.73
C THR A 282 -16.06 18.70 5.66
N ALA A 283 -15.52 19.10 4.51
CA ALA A 283 -16.31 19.50 3.35
C ALA A 283 -16.85 18.30 2.52
N VAL A 284 -16.43 17.06 2.82
CA VAL A 284 -16.88 15.82 2.19
C VAL A 284 -17.66 14.97 3.20
N ASP A 285 -17.03 14.62 4.31
CA ASP A 285 -17.64 13.93 5.45
C ASP A 285 -16.93 14.41 6.74
N ALA A 286 -17.71 14.66 7.79
CA ALA A 286 -17.16 15.07 9.09
C ALA A 286 -16.55 13.91 9.87
N ARG A 287 -16.86 12.66 9.51
CA ARG A 287 -16.29 11.47 10.13
C ARG A 287 -14.87 11.22 9.61
N PRO A 288 -14.02 10.50 10.37
CA PRO A 288 -12.76 9.96 9.86
C PRO A 288 -12.98 9.17 8.57
N ALA A 289 -12.06 9.28 7.62
CA ALA A 289 -12.23 8.63 6.31
C ALA A 289 -12.40 7.11 6.40
N SER A 290 -11.73 6.46 7.36
CA SER A 290 -11.92 5.03 7.67
C SER A 290 -13.35 4.65 8.09
N LEU A 291 -14.17 5.61 8.52
CA LEU A 291 -15.57 5.44 8.92
C LEU A 291 -16.54 6.16 7.99
N SER A 292 -16.09 6.60 6.81
CA SER A 292 -16.87 7.41 5.87
C SER A 292 -17.32 6.60 4.65
N ALA A 293 -18.61 6.33 4.53
CA ALA A 293 -19.17 5.68 3.34
C ALA A 293 -18.95 6.52 2.07
N GLU A 294 -18.92 7.86 2.18
CA GLU A 294 -18.71 8.72 1.02
C GLU A 294 -17.29 8.57 0.47
N TRP A 295 -16.25 8.46 1.34
CA TRP A 295 -14.88 8.21 0.88
C TRP A 295 -14.73 6.82 0.25
N HIS A 296 -15.42 5.80 0.75
CA HIS A 296 -15.45 4.49 0.11
C HIS A 296 -16.14 4.53 -1.25
N ARG A 297 -17.26 5.24 -1.36
CA ARG A 297 -17.95 5.46 -2.65
C ARG A 297 -17.04 6.18 -3.65
N ILE A 298 -16.32 7.23 -3.21
CA ILE A 298 -15.38 7.94 -4.08
C ILE A 298 -14.28 7.00 -4.59
N ALA A 299 -13.70 6.19 -3.72
CA ALA A 299 -12.67 5.24 -4.14
C ALA A 299 -13.21 4.20 -5.13
N ARG A 300 -14.38 3.60 -4.85
CA ARG A 300 -14.99 2.56 -5.69
C ARG A 300 -15.51 3.12 -7.00
N ASP A 301 -16.39 4.14 -6.94
CA ASP A 301 -17.18 4.57 -8.09
C ASP A 301 -16.45 5.63 -8.92
N GLU A 302 -15.60 6.47 -8.30
CA GLU A 302 -14.98 7.60 -8.99
C GLU A 302 -13.51 7.35 -9.35
N LEU A 303 -12.76 6.58 -8.52
CA LEU A 303 -11.38 6.19 -8.82
C LEU A 303 -11.27 4.77 -9.40
N GLY A 304 -12.34 3.97 -9.37
CA GLY A 304 -12.34 2.61 -9.92
C GLY A 304 -11.53 1.60 -9.10
N PHE A 305 -11.32 1.85 -7.79
CA PHE A 305 -10.59 0.92 -6.94
C PHE A 305 -11.40 -0.36 -6.69
N ASP A 306 -10.90 -1.50 -7.14
CA ASP A 306 -11.57 -2.80 -6.98
C ASP A 306 -10.83 -3.77 -6.03
N GLY A 307 -9.67 -3.38 -5.51
CA GLY A 307 -8.90 -4.14 -4.53
C GLY A 307 -9.51 -4.15 -3.11
N VAL A 308 -8.71 -4.54 -2.12
CA VAL A 308 -9.12 -4.62 -0.70
C VAL A 308 -8.95 -3.27 -0.02
N SER A 309 -10.04 -2.71 0.51
CA SER A 309 -9.99 -1.55 1.40
C SER A 309 -9.69 -2.00 2.83
N VAL A 310 -8.70 -1.37 3.47
CA VAL A 310 -8.30 -1.67 4.83
C VAL A 310 -8.30 -0.40 5.68
N THR A 311 -8.66 -0.51 6.95
CA THR A 311 -8.50 0.62 7.89
C THR A 311 -7.03 0.81 8.24
N ASP A 312 -6.61 2.03 8.54
CA ASP A 312 -5.48 2.25 9.43
C ASP A 312 -5.78 1.64 10.81
N ASP A 313 -4.78 1.60 11.71
CA ASP A 313 -4.95 1.02 13.05
C ASP A 313 -6.11 1.65 13.82
N LEU A 314 -7.19 0.89 14.02
CA LEU A 314 -8.37 1.36 14.78
C LEU A 314 -8.03 1.74 16.24
N GLY A 315 -6.91 1.27 16.78
CA GLY A 315 -6.40 1.69 18.08
C GLY A 315 -6.03 3.18 18.12
N MET A 316 -5.73 3.80 16.97
CA MET A 316 -5.50 5.24 16.87
C MET A 316 -6.77 6.05 17.13
N LEU A 317 -7.94 5.54 16.75
CA LEU A 317 -9.23 6.16 17.11
C LEU A 317 -9.43 6.23 18.60
N LEU A 318 -9.07 5.16 19.34
CA LEU A 318 -9.11 5.15 20.81
C LEU A 318 -8.15 6.20 21.39
N SER A 319 -6.95 6.32 20.79
CA SER A 319 -5.91 7.26 21.23
C SER A 319 -6.28 8.72 20.99
N SER A 320 -7.29 9.01 20.15
CA SER A 320 -7.79 10.36 19.91
C SER A 320 -8.42 10.99 21.14
N GLY A 321 -8.87 10.16 22.10
CA GLY A 321 -9.56 10.61 23.31
C GLY A 321 -10.99 11.09 23.07
N ASP A 322 -11.52 10.98 21.85
CA ASP A 322 -12.92 11.30 21.55
C ASP A 322 -13.83 10.17 22.06
N PRO A 323 -14.79 10.45 22.98
CA PRO A 323 -15.70 9.44 23.49
C PRO A 323 -16.52 8.72 22.43
N ALA A 324 -16.72 9.32 21.25
CA ALA A 324 -17.43 8.70 20.12
C ALA A 324 -16.71 7.45 19.60
N TYR A 325 -15.40 7.34 19.80
CA TYR A 325 -14.56 6.25 19.31
C TYR A 325 -13.92 5.41 20.43
N ALA A 326 -14.47 5.47 21.65
CA ALA A 326 -13.91 4.77 22.81
C ALA A 326 -14.14 3.24 22.78
N ASP A 327 -15.05 2.74 21.95
CA ASP A 327 -15.35 1.31 21.80
C ASP A 327 -14.71 0.75 20.52
N PRO A 328 -13.65 -0.09 20.62
CA PRO A 328 -12.96 -0.63 19.46
C PRO A 328 -13.85 -1.54 18.61
N VAL A 329 -14.78 -2.28 19.22
CA VAL A 329 -15.69 -3.17 18.49
C VAL A 329 -16.69 -2.35 17.68
N ALA A 330 -17.26 -1.29 18.29
CA ALA A 330 -18.15 -0.38 17.59
C ALA A 330 -17.44 0.32 16.41
N ASN A 331 -16.16 0.71 16.58
CA ASN A 331 -15.34 1.27 15.50
C ASN A 331 -15.15 0.27 14.36
N GLY A 332 -14.87 -1.00 14.66
CA GLY A 332 -14.73 -2.04 13.65
C GLY A 332 -16.02 -2.30 12.88
N VAL A 333 -17.15 -2.40 13.57
CA VAL A 333 -18.48 -2.53 12.94
C VAL A 333 -18.77 -1.32 12.03
N ALA A 334 -18.52 -0.11 12.53
CA ALA A 334 -18.70 1.13 11.74
C ALA A 334 -17.79 1.19 10.51
N ALA A 335 -16.55 0.70 10.62
CA ALA A 335 -15.60 0.64 9.52
C ALA A 335 -16.08 -0.32 8.41
N VAL A 336 -16.55 -1.52 8.77
CA VAL A 336 -17.12 -2.47 7.80
C VAL A 336 -18.39 -1.91 7.17
N ALA A 337 -19.27 -1.30 7.96
CA ALA A 337 -20.50 -0.65 7.46
C ALA A 337 -20.19 0.52 6.51
N ALA A 338 -19.10 1.24 6.73
CA ALA A 338 -18.65 2.33 5.85
C ALA A 338 -18.10 1.83 4.51
N GLY A 339 -17.64 0.58 4.42
CA GLY A 339 -17.12 -0.01 3.18
C GLY A 339 -15.72 -0.63 3.28
N ASN A 340 -15.09 -0.67 4.47
CA ASN A 340 -13.82 -1.41 4.60
C ASN A 340 -14.04 -2.91 4.45
N ASP A 341 -13.14 -3.56 3.74
CA ASP A 341 -13.13 -5.01 3.56
C ASP A 341 -12.28 -5.72 4.62
N LEU A 342 -11.29 -5.02 5.17
CA LEU A 342 -10.39 -5.53 6.19
C LEU A 342 -10.27 -4.51 7.32
N VAL A 343 -10.40 -4.94 8.57
CA VAL A 343 -10.22 -4.09 9.75
C VAL A 343 -8.93 -4.45 10.47
N LEU A 344 -8.15 -3.44 10.83
CA LEU A 344 -6.85 -3.57 11.48
C LEU A 344 -6.90 -2.97 12.88
N MET A 345 -6.37 -3.68 13.87
CA MET A 345 -6.20 -3.14 15.22
C MET A 345 -4.87 -3.59 15.84
N ILE A 346 -4.09 -2.61 16.30
CA ILE A 346 -2.74 -2.80 16.85
C ILE A 346 -2.63 -2.15 18.24
N ALA A 347 -2.76 -0.83 18.29
CA ALA A 347 -2.62 -0.08 19.55
C ALA A 347 -3.72 -0.43 20.54
N GLY A 348 -3.32 -0.77 21.76
CA GLY A 348 -4.25 -1.22 22.80
C GLY A 348 -4.79 -2.63 22.62
N SER A 349 -4.32 -3.39 21.59
CA SER A 349 -4.74 -4.77 21.39
C SER A 349 -4.05 -5.77 22.32
N ASP A 350 -4.76 -6.86 22.62
CA ASP A 350 -4.24 -8.05 23.28
C ASP A 350 -4.66 -9.32 22.49
N ALA A 351 -4.37 -10.50 23.02
CA ALA A 351 -4.69 -11.76 22.35
C ALA A 351 -6.19 -12.01 22.13
N ARG A 352 -7.08 -11.25 22.78
CA ARG A 352 -8.54 -11.40 22.66
C ARG A 352 -9.15 -10.40 21.68
N THR A 353 -8.50 -9.28 21.48
CA THR A 353 -9.05 -8.11 20.76
C THR A 353 -9.57 -8.47 19.36
N ALA A 354 -8.80 -9.24 18.58
CA ALA A 354 -9.23 -9.63 17.23
C ALA A 354 -10.46 -10.55 17.26
N GLY A 355 -10.51 -11.48 18.22
CA GLY A 355 -11.67 -12.35 18.41
C GLY A 355 -12.92 -11.57 18.88
N GLU A 356 -12.76 -10.61 19.77
CA GLU A 356 -13.84 -9.72 20.23
C GLU A 356 -14.34 -8.84 19.07
N MET A 357 -13.44 -8.34 18.23
CA MET A 357 -13.77 -7.59 17.01
C MET A 357 -14.60 -8.45 16.05
N ALA A 358 -14.14 -9.66 15.74
CA ALA A 358 -14.85 -10.58 14.85
C ALA A 358 -16.23 -10.96 15.40
N ALA A 359 -16.31 -11.26 16.71
CA ALA A 359 -17.58 -11.57 17.37
C ALA A 359 -18.55 -10.37 17.34
N GLY A 360 -18.07 -9.15 17.53
CA GLY A 360 -18.89 -7.94 17.45
C GLY A 360 -19.43 -7.67 16.05
N ILE A 361 -18.60 -7.88 15.02
CA ILE A 361 -19.02 -7.78 13.61
C ILE A 361 -20.11 -8.83 13.29
N ALA A 362 -19.92 -10.08 13.71
CA ALA A 362 -20.92 -11.13 13.53
C ALA A 362 -22.24 -10.81 14.27
N ALA A 363 -22.15 -10.36 15.53
CA ALA A 363 -23.31 -9.95 16.30
C ALA A 363 -24.07 -8.78 15.67
N ALA A 364 -23.37 -7.84 15.05
CA ALA A 364 -24.00 -6.72 14.32
C ALA A 364 -24.80 -7.20 13.10
N VAL A 365 -24.30 -8.23 12.40
CA VAL A 365 -25.05 -8.88 11.30
C VAL A 365 -26.28 -9.61 11.84
N ASP A 366 -26.14 -10.40 12.89
CA ASP A 366 -27.24 -11.13 13.50
C ASP A 366 -28.33 -10.19 14.04
N ALA A 367 -27.96 -9.02 14.53
CA ALA A 367 -28.87 -7.97 14.97
C ALA A 367 -29.47 -7.14 13.83
N GLY A 368 -29.04 -7.34 12.56
CA GLY A 368 -29.47 -6.58 11.40
C GLY A 368 -28.98 -5.13 11.36
N THR A 369 -27.98 -4.76 12.15
CA THR A 369 -27.36 -3.42 12.16
C THR A 369 -26.21 -3.30 11.16
N LEU A 370 -25.61 -4.42 10.75
CA LEU A 370 -24.70 -4.53 9.62
C LEU A 370 -25.34 -5.45 8.56
N PRO A 371 -25.51 -5.00 7.29
CA PRO A 371 -26.03 -5.87 6.24
C PRO A 371 -25.16 -7.10 6.01
N ALA A 372 -25.77 -8.29 5.90
CA ALA A 372 -25.06 -9.56 5.70
C ALA A 372 -24.32 -9.58 4.36
N ASP A 373 -24.89 -8.97 3.31
CA ASP A 373 -24.26 -8.83 2.00
C ASP A 373 -23.00 -7.94 2.03
N ARG A 374 -22.96 -6.93 2.93
CA ARG A 374 -21.77 -6.13 3.12
C ARG A 374 -20.61 -6.97 3.72
N LEU A 375 -20.93 -7.81 4.73
CA LEU A 375 -19.93 -8.71 5.31
C LEU A 375 -19.46 -9.74 4.27
N ALA A 376 -20.38 -10.33 3.53
CA ALA A 376 -20.05 -11.31 2.48
C ALA A 376 -19.20 -10.71 1.36
N ASP A 377 -19.48 -9.45 0.92
CA ASP A 377 -18.64 -8.76 -0.09
C ASP A 377 -17.24 -8.48 0.48
N ALA A 378 -17.12 -8.04 1.73
CA ALA A 378 -15.82 -7.85 2.39
C ALA A 378 -15.00 -9.15 2.44
N ALA A 379 -15.62 -10.23 2.93
CA ALA A 379 -14.99 -11.54 3.02
C ALA A 379 -14.56 -12.05 1.62
N THR A 380 -15.41 -11.84 0.60
CA THR A 380 -15.10 -12.23 -0.78
C THR A 380 -13.86 -11.50 -1.32
N ARG A 381 -13.73 -10.19 -1.12
CA ARG A 381 -12.56 -9.42 -1.57
C ARG A 381 -11.28 -9.87 -0.85
N VAL A 382 -11.34 -10.04 0.47
CA VAL A 382 -10.20 -10.52 1.26
C VAL A 382 -9.81 -11.94 0.84
N LEU A 383 -10.79 -12.83 0.67
CA LEU A 383 -10.53 -14.20 0.23
C LEU A 383 -9.95 -14.25 -1.19
N ALA A 384 -10.46 -13.45 -2.12
CA ALA A 384 -9.93 -13.39 -3.49
C ALA A 384 -8.45 -12.99 -3.50
N LEU A 385 -8.07 -11.98 -2.71
CA LEU A 385 -6.66 -11.59 -2.57
C LEU A 385 -5.82 -12.71 -1.94
N ARG A 386 -6.32 -13.39 -0.91
CA ARG A 386 -5.64 -14.54 -0.28
C ARG A 386 -5.42 -15.68 -1.27
N LEU A 387 -6.42 -16.01 -2.09
CA LEU A 387 -6.33 -17.02 -3.16
C LEU A 387 -5.31 -16.59 -4.23
N GLN A 388 -5.33 -15.34 -4.66
CA GLN A 388 -4.35 -14.80 -5.60
C GLN A 388 -2.92 -14.96 -5.10
N LEU A 389 -2.69 -14.70 -3.81
CA LEU A 389 -1.37 -14.83 -3.18
C LEU A 389 -0.95 -16.28 -2.93
N SER A 390 -1.89 -17.24 -2.89
CA SER A 390 -1.60 -18.68 -2.77
C SER A 390 -1.33 -19.34 -4.11
N ASP A 391 -1.77 -18.76 -5.22
CA ASP A 391 -1.58 -19.33 -6.55
C ASP A 391 -0.11 -19.22 -6.99
N THR A 392 0.60 -20.35 -6.94
CA THR A 392 2.00 -20.45 -7.37
C THR A 392 2.18 -20.32 -8.87
N THR A 393 1.11 -20.34 -9.66
CA THR A 393 1.13 -20.10 -11.10
C THR A 393 0.92 -18.61 -11.44
N SER A 394 0.53 -17.79 -10.45
CA SER A 394 0.35 -16.36 -10.60
C SER A 394 1.68 -15.64 -10.86
N SER A 395 1.60 -14.42 -11.36
CA SER A 395 2.76 -13.56 -11.60
C SER A 395 3.52 -13.14 -10.31
N TRP A 396 3.02 -13.51 -9.14
CA TRP A 396 3.61 -13.29 -7.82
C TRP A 396 4.76 -14.27 -7.53
N SER A 397 5.70 -14.41 -8.43
CA SER A 397 6.86 -15.27 -8.19
C SER A 397 7.80 -14.61 -7.18
N VAL A 398 8.15 -15.36 -6.14
CA VAL A 398 9.28 -15.02 -5.28
C VAL A 398 10.48 -14.71 -6.17
N CYS A 399 11.13 -13.57 -5.95
CA CYS A 399 12.32 -13.20 -6.70
C CYS A 399 13.37 -14.31 -6.61
N GLY A 400 13.52 -15.11 -7.68
CA GLY A 400 14.45 -16.25 -7.72
C GLY A 400 15.92 -15.85 -7.62
N ASP A 401 16.24 -14.59 -7.95
CA ASP A 401 17.61 -14.04 -7.96
C ASP A 401 17.93 -13.18 -6.72
N CYS A 402 16.97 -13.02 -5.78
CA CYS A 402 17.21 -12.28 -4.55
C CYS A 402 18.10 -13.13 -3.62
N ALA A 403 19.37 -12.77 -3.50
CA ALA A 403 20.24 -13.37 -2.51
C ALA A 403 19.67 -13.12 -1.09
N PRO A 404 19.69 -14.11 -0.18
CA PRO A 404 19.38 -13.87 1.22
C PRO A 404 20.23 -12.71 1.72
N ALA A 405 19.59 -11.76 2.41
CA ALA A 405 20.37 -10.81 3.22
C ALA A 405 21.11 -11.63 4.27
N GLY A 406 22.44 -11.67 4.17
CA GLY A 406 23.31 -12.40 5.08
C GLY A 406 23.42 -11.71 6.42
#